data_d5f3faa8110a89a6103353fa58ed4ccd
#
_entry.id   d5f3faa8110a89a6103353fa58ed4ccd
#
_cell.length_a   1.000
_cell.length_b   1.000
_cell.length_c   1.000
_cell.angle_alpha   90.00
_cell.angle_beta   90.00
_cell.angle_gamma   90.00
#
_symmetry.space_group_name_H-M   'P 1'
#
loop_
_entity.id
_entity.type
_entity.pdbx_description
1 polymer ?
#
loop_
_entity_poly.entity_id
_entity_poly.type
_entity_poly.pdbx_seq_one_letter_code
_entity_poly.pdbx_strand_id
1 'polypeptide(L)'
;RPNLQKIEFAPDGMTGWMAVLADNGEVPASAGLSYFPILWKTTDGGENWSDPISVPISGEDGIGGVHNFLSDEELAELFEPPIPDREEIAFTTAFDFDLSVDYEGNPHIAVVCGVTGADPYSIVTGMSEVSGYIFTAAFLLSSTDGGQTFIGYELGRMKTFRGTFGDLTEDNRIQIARNPQGTKMFVAWLDTDLPGVTDNQQPDIWCRGIDIISHTLTNNNGEDKPHNVTEFSEGMWQSYFAAMGNEVLVNGDVYTIPFCYEEMNPEDPAVEVQ
;
A
#
# COMPACT_ATOMS: atom_id res chain seq x y z
N ARG A 1 9.85 4.77 12.78
CA ARG A 1 10.28 3.38 12.92
C ARG A 1 10.06 2.63 11.63
N PRO A 2 10.90 2.60 10.68
CA PRO A 2 10.78 1.60 9.63
C PRO A 2 11.48 0.33 10.12
N ASN A 3 10.76 -0.52 10.81
CA ASN A 3 11.27 -1.81 11.28
C ASN A 3 10.45 -2.97 10.71
N LEU A 4 9.62 -2.70 9.71
CA LEU A 4 8.92 -3.76 9.03
C LEU A 4 9.87 -4.41 8.03
N GLN A 5 10.00 -5.70 8.18
CA GLN A 5 10.73 -6.57 7.25
C GLN A 5 9.75 -7.63 6.80
N LYS A 6 9.78 -7.91 5.52
CA LYS A 6 8.95 -8.96 4.92
C LYS A 6 9.85 -9.93 4.17
N ILE A 7 9.52 -11.21 4.27
CA ILE A 7 10.16 -12.29 3.51
C ILE A 7 9.06 -13.15 2.95
N GLU A 8 9.05 -13.33 1.63
CA GLU A 8 8.10 -14.17 0.93
C GLU A 8 8.78 -14.99 -0.15
N PHE A 9 8.24 -16.19 -0.39
CA PHE A 9 8.72 -17.11 -1.41
C PHE A 9 7.64 -17.39 -2.45
N ALA A 10 8.08 -17.59 -3.68
CA ALA A 10 7.23 -18.11 -4.74
C ALA A 10 6.66 -19.50 -4.35
N PRO A 11 5.61 -19.98 -5.03
CA PRO A 11 5.06 -21.31 -4.79
C PRO A 11 6.06 -22.46 -4.91
N ASP A 12 7.20 -22.24 -5.59
CA ASP A 12 8.28 -23.23 -5.73
C ASP A 12 9.12 -23.40 -4.46
N GLY A 13 9.02 -22.44 -3.51
CA GLY A 13 9.79 -22.41 -2.28
C GLY A 13 11.29 -22.13 -2.44
N MET A 14 11.74 -21.86 -3.67
CA MET A 14 13.15 -21.64 -3.99
C MET A 14 13.46 -20.19 -4.30
N THR A 15 12.60 -19.54 -5.09
CA THR A 15 12.71 -18.12 -5.40
C THR A 15 12.01 -17.32 -4.31
N GLY A 16 12.75 -16.42 -3.68
CA GLY A 16 12.20 -15.61 -2.60
C GLY A 16 12.77 -14.21 -2.58
N TRP A 17 12.09 -13.35 -1.84
CA TRP A 17 12.44 -11.95 -1.68
C TRP A 17 12.35 -11.54 -0.22
N MET A 18 13.31 -10.73 0.19
CA MET A 18 13.26 -9.98 1.44
C MET A 18 13.11 -8.51 1.10
N ALA A 19 12.28 -7.79 1.83
CA ALA A 19 12.01 -6.38 1.62
C ALA A 19 12.06 -5.58 2.92
N VAL A 20 12.52 -4.34 2.83
CA VAL A 20 12.43 -3.31 3.88
C VAL A 20 12.03 -1.99 3.24
N LEU A 21 11.43 -1.08 4.02
CA LEU A 21 11.30 0.32 3.64
C LEU A 21 12.48 1.10 4.22
N ALA A 22 13.23 1.79 3.36
CA ALA A 22 14.34 2.63 3.75
C ALA A 22 14.64 3.68 2.67
N ASP A 23 15.55 4.59 2.98
CA ASP A 23 16.29 5.32 1.96
C ASP A 23 17.65 4.65 1.75
N ASN A 24 18.23 4.78 0.57
CA ASN A 24 19.54 4.22 0.28
C ASN A 24 20.70 5.20 0.58
N GLY A 25 20.39 6.39 1.11
CA GLY A 25 21.36 7.45 1.39
C GLY A 25 21.89 8.17 0.14
N GLU A 26 21.46 7.80 -1.05
CA GLU A 26 21.91 8.37 -2.32
C GLU A 26 20.98 9.45 -2.85
N VAL A 27 19.75 9.42 -2.44
CA VAL A 27 18.76 10.42 -2.86
C VAL A 27 19.09 11.69 -2.10
N PRO A 28 19.52 12.75 -2.76
CA PRO A 28 19.39 14.06 -2.20
C PRO A 28 17.88 14.32 -2.17
N ALA A 29 17.22 13.87 -1.15
CA ALA A 29 15.94 14.40 -0.88
C ALA A 29 16.17 15.90 -0.77
N SER A 30 15.77 16.61 -1.81
CA SER A 30 15.91 18.07 -1.85
C SER A 30 15.16 18.73 -0.69
N ALA A 31 14.48 17.95 0.12
CA ALA A 31 13.81 18.40 1.32
C ALA A 31 13.41 17.30 2.30
N GLY A 32 13.29 16.06 1.93
CA GLY A 32 12.75 15.05 2.81
C GLY A 32 13.30 13.67 2.52
N LEU A 33 13.46 12.85 3.52
CA LEU A 33 13.84 11.46 3.35
C LEU A 33 12.66 10.73 2.72
N SER A 34 12.79 10.37 1.45
CA SER A 34 11.84 9.51 0.75
C SER A 34 12.15 8.07 1.12
N TYR A 35 11.16 7.36 1.65
CA TYR A 35 11.25 5.93 1.82
C TYR A 35 10.67 5.21 0.63
N PHE A 36 11.36 4.13 0.26
CA PHE A 36 10.96 3.24 -0.82
C PHE A 36 11.41 1.81 -0.51
N PRO A 37 10.88 0.79 -1.19
CA PRO A 37 11.29 -0.58 -0.96
C PRO A 37 12.74 -0.83 -1.38
N ILE A 38 13.48 -1.56 -0.53
CA ILE A 38 14.79 -2.14 -0.84
C ILE A 38 14.64 -3.65 -0.71
N LEU A 39 15.06 -4.37 -1.74
CA LEU A 39 14.84 -5.79 -1.90
C LEU A 39 16.15 -6.57 -1.93
N TRP A 40 16.08 -7.84 -1.51
CA TRP A 40 17.11 -8.85 -1.74
C TRP A 40 16.44 -10.09 -2.30
N LYS A 41 17.06 -10.70 -3.30
CA LYS A 41 16.57 -11.90 -3.98
C LYS A 41 17.34 -13.13 -3.56
N THR A 42 16.64 -14.25 -3.40
CA THR A 42 17.23 -15.59 -3.35
C THR A 42 16.63 -16.46 -4.45
N THR A 43 17.41 -17.44 -4.91
CA THR A 43 16.97 -18.48 -5.88
C THR A 43 17.30 -19.88 -5.40
N ASP A 44 17.73 -20.03 -4.17
CA ASP A 44 18.17 -21.27 -3.56
C ASP A 44 17.53 -21.53 -2.19
N GLY A 45 16.31 -21.04 -1.99
CA GLY A 45 15.56 -21.26 -0.76
C GLY A 45 16.09 -20.43 0.44
N GLY A 46 16.81 -19.35 0.19
CA GLY A 46 17.31 -18.45 1.22
C GLY A 46 18.72 -18.76 1.73
N GLU A 47 19.43 -19.70 1.09
CA GLU A 47 20.81 -19.98 1.44
C GLU A 47 21.75 -18.83 1.06
N ASN A 48 21.50 -18.19 -0.09
CA ASN A 48 22.23 -17.01 -0.52
C ASN A 48 21.27 -15.91 -0.97
N TRP A 49 21.67 -14.67 -0.76
CA TRP A 49 20.90 -13.47 -1.12
C TRP A 49 21.72 -12.56 -2.03
N SER A 50 21.03 -11.87 -2.95
CA SER A 50 21.64 -10.87 -3.84
C SER A 50 22.17 -9.66 -3.07
N ASP A 51 22.87 -8.79 -3.78
CA ASP A 51 23.05 -7.40 -3.36
C ASP A 51 21.68 -6.69 -3.26
N PRO A 52 21.57 -5.60 -2.48
CA PRO A 52 20.32 -4.85 -2.35
C PRO A 52 19.91 -4.23 -3.70
N ILE A 53 18.61 -4.29 -3.96
CA ILE A 53 17.95 -3.73 -5.15
C ILE A 53 17.01 -2.63 -4.66
N SER A 54 17.29 -1.39 -5.01
CA SER A 54 16.41 -0.26 -4.70
C SER A 54 15.25 -0.20 -5.69
N VAL A 55 14.06 0.12 -5.18
CA VAL A 55 12.83 0.33 -5.98
C VAL A 55 12.41 1.79 -5.82
N PRO A 56 13.09 2.73 -6.52
CA PRO A 56 12.80 4.16 -6.37
C PRO A 56 11.39 4.47 -6.88
N ILE A 57 10.63 5.21 -6.07
CA ILE A 57 9.27 5.65 -6.44
C ILE A 57 9.24 7.10 -6.93
N SER A 58 10.35 7.82 -6.77
CA SER A 58 10.54 9.22 -7.16
C SER A 58 11.79 9.39 -7.99
N GLY A 59 11.96 10.58 -8.60
CA GLY A 59 13.12 10.90 -9.42
C GLY A 59 12.99 10.40 -10.85
N GLU A 60 14.03 10.63 -11.64
CA GLU A 60 14.08 10.29 -13.08
C GLU A 60 13.83 8.78 -13.34
N ASP A 61 14.33 7.94 -12.44
CA ASP A 61 14.17 6.47 -12.48
C ASP A 61 12.95 5.97 -11.68
N GLY A 62 12.09 6.87 -11.23
CA GLY A 62 10.93 6.54 -10.41
C GLY A 62 9.82 5.86 -11.20
N ILE A 63 8.86 5.29 -10.48
CA ILE A 63 7.77 4.51 -11.06
C ILE A 63 6.73 5.45 -11.66
N GLY A 64 6.54 5.40 -12.98
CA GLY A 64 5.62 6.27 -13.71
C GLY A 64 4.17 6.26 -13.20
N GLY A 65 3.66 5.12 -12.72
CA GLY A 65 2.34 5.05 -12.08
C GLY A 65 2.25 5.88 -10.80
N VAL A 66 3.33 6.00 -10.04
CA VAL A 66 3.39 6.84 -8.83
C VAL A 66 3.55 8.32 -9.20
N HIS A 67 4.38 8.65 -10.20
CA HIS A 67 4.55 10.04 -10.63
C HIS A 67 3.27 10.67 -11.18
N ASN A 68 2.41 9.88 -11.79
CA ASN A 68 1.28 10.35 -12.57
C ASN A 68 -0.08 10.14 -11.92
N PHE A 69 -0.15 9.69 -10.67
CA PHE A 69 -1.44 9.44 -10.04
C PHE A 69 -2.18 10.73 -9.65
N LEU A 70 -1.45 11.81 -9.33
CA LEU A 70 -2.06 13.12 -9.08
C LEU A 70 -2.30 13.86 -10.39
N SER A 71 -3.47 14.45 -10.53
CA SER A 71 -3.78 15.35 -11.65
C SER A 71 -3.04 16.69 -11.53
N ASP A 72 -3.03 17.47 -12.60
CA ASP A 72 -2.40 18.80 -12.56
C ASP A 72 -3.15 19.76 -11.63
N GLU A 73 -4.47 19.59 -11.47
CA GLU A 73 -5.28 20.36 -10.54
C GLU A 73 -4.95 20.00 -9.08
N GLU A 74 -4.74 18.72 -8.78
CA GLU A 74 -4.31 18.26 -7.47
C GLU A 74 -2.91 18.77 -7.12
N LEU A 75 -1.98 18.75 -8.07
CA LEU A 75 -0.64 19.32 -7.90
C LEU A 75 -0.65 20.83 -7.70
N ALA A 76 -1.53 21.54 -8.41
CA ALA A 76 -1.68 22.99 -8.26
C ALA A 76 -2.23 23.41 -6.90
N GLU A 77 -2.86 22.50 -6.14
CA GLU A 77 -3.28 22.75 -4.77
C GLU A 77 -2.14 22.49 -3.77
N LEU A 78 -1.28 21.50 -4.06
CA LEU A 78 -0.16 21.16 -3.18
C LEU A 78 1.03 22.11 -3.29
N PHE A 79 1.24 22.71 -4.49
CA PHE A 79 2.43 23.49 -4.79
C PHE A 79 2.07 24.91 -5.22
N GLU A 80 2.80 25.89 -4.71
CA GLU A 80 2.75 27.27 -5.24
C GLU A 80 3.45 27.32 -6.62
N PRO A 81 2.95 28.11 -7.57
CA PRO A 81 3.61 28.28 -8.86
C PRO A 81 5.05 28.86 -8.76
N PRO A 82 6.02 28.35 -9.56
CA PRO A 82 5.84 27.33 -10.59
C PRO A 82 5.69 25.92 -9.97
N ILE A 83 4.74 25.13 -10.49
CA ILE A 83 4.57 23.74 -10.08
C ILE A 83 5.79 22.95 -10.54
N PRO A 84 6.41 22.13 -9.67
CA PRO A 84 7.56 21.31 -10.05
C PRO A 84 7.20 20.30 -11.16
N ASP A 85 8.18 19.95 -11.97
CA ASP A 85 8.04 18.81 -12.89
C ASP A 85 7.83 17.52 -12.09
N ARG A 86 7.07 16.56 -12.64
CA ARG A 86 6.65 15.35 -11.91
C ARG A 86 7.83 14.52 -11.41
N GLU A 87 8.94 14.49 -12.13
CA GLU A 87 10.19 13.84 -11.75
C GLU A 87 10.92 14.56 -10.60
N GLU A 88 10.60 15.84 -10.37
CA GLU A 88 11.16 16.63 -9.26
C GLU A 88 10.34 16.47 -7.97
N ILE A 89 9.10 15.97 -8.07
CA ILE A 89 8.25 15.76 -6.90
C ILE A 89 8.71 14.51 -6.15
N ALA A 90 9.06 14.71 -4.88
CA ALA A 90 9.44 13.62 -4.02
C ALA A 90 8.18 12.91 -3.48
N PHE A 91 8.04 11.63 -3.79
CA PHE A 91 7.06 10.74 -3.19
C PHE A 91 7.71 9.86 -2.13
N THR A 92 6.95 9.46 -1.14
CA THR A 92 7.39 8.53 -0.11
C THR A 92 6.33 7.47 0.14
N THR A 93 6.77 6.30 0.60
CA THR A 93 5.87 5.32 1.15
C THR A 93 5.53 5.68 2.60
N ALA A 94 4.34 5.28 3.04
CA ALA A 94 4.03 5.21 4.47
C ALA A 94 4.92 4.16 5.16
N PHE A 95 4.74 3.98 6.45
CA PHE A 95 5.52 3.00 7.22
C PHE A 95 5.07 1.56 7.00
N ASP A 96 3.90 1.36 6.40
CA ASP A 96 3.33 0.04 6.17
C ASP A 96 3.58 -0.43 4.75
N PHE A 97 3.99 -1.66 4.63
CA PHE A 97 4.07 -2.36 3.35
C PHE A 97 3.89 -3.86 3.56
N ASP A 98 3.58 -4.54 2.48
CA ASP A 98 3.59 -5.98 2.47
C ASP A 98 4.14 -6.51 1.14
N LEU A 99 4.58 -7.77 1.14
CA LEU A 99 5.27 -8.39 0.04
C LEU A 99 4.61 -9.71 -0.32
N SER A 100 4.44 -9.96 -1.61
CA SER A 100 4.09 -11.26 -2.16
C SER A 100 4.97 -11.60 -3.35
N VAL A 101 5.01 -12.87 -3.73
CA VAL A 101 5.81 -13.36 -4.85
C VAL A 101 4.91 -14.20 -5.77
N ASP A 102 4.97 -13.92 -7.07
CA ASP A 102 4.13 -14.61 -8.05
C ASP A 102 4.67 -16.00 -8.45
N TYR A 103 3.97 -16.65 -9.38
CA TYR A 103 4.31 -17.99 -9.87
C TYR A 103 5.61 -18.04 -10.70
N GLU A 104 6.08 -16.91 -11.20
CA GLU A 104 7.35 -16.76 -11.93
C GLU A 104 8.50 -16.32 -11.03
N GLY A 105 8.21 -16.05 -9.75
CA GLY A 105 9.19 -15.57 -8.78
C GLY A 105 9.41 -14.06 -8.82
N ASN A 106 8.49 -13.28 -9.39
CA ASN A 106 8.57 -11.83 -9.39
C ASN A 106 8.00 -11.25 -8.08
N PRO A 107 8.58 -10.14 -7.57
CA PRO A 107 8.08 -9.49 -6.36
C PRO A 107 6.93 -8.54 -6.68
N HIS A 108 5.97 -8.50 -5.75
CA HIS A 108 4.83 -7.59 -5.73
C HIS A 108 4.73 -6.95 -4.36
N ILE A 109 4.76 -5.62 -4.31
CA ILE A 109 4.88 -4.88 -3.05
C ILE A 109 3.66 -3.97 -2.91
N ALA A 110 2.86 -4.21 -1.88
CA ALA A 110 1.77 -3.33 -1.50
C ALA A 110 2.30 -2.21 -0.61
N VAL A 111 2.06 -0.96 -0.98
CA VAL A 111 2.52 0.24 -0.26
C VAL A 111 1.47 1.34 -0.29
N VAL A 112 1.58 2.28 0.63
CA VAL A 112 0.86 3.56 0.57
C VAL A 112 1.83 4.62 0.06
N CYS A 113 1.43 5.39 -0.93
CA CYS A 113 2.25 6.47 -1.49
C CYS A 113 1.58 7.82 -1.34
N GLY A 114 2.39 8.86 -1.11
CA GLY A 114 1.98 10.25 -1.10
C GLY A 114 3.16 11.18 -1.28
N VAL A 115 2.92 12.47 -1.46
CA VAL A 115 3.97 13.47 -1.60
C VAL A 115 4.69 13.66 -0.27
N THR A 116 6.02 13.64 -0.28
CA THR A 116 6.86 13.80 0.91
C THR A 116 6.62 15.15 1.57
N GLY A 117 6.38 15.14 2.89
CA GLY A 117 6.24 16.33 3.71
C GLY A 117 7.59 16.97 4.10
N ALA A 118 7.51 18.02 4.89
CA ALA A 118 8.69 18.76 5.33
C ALA A 118 9.54 17.98 6.35
N ASP A 119 8.91 17.15 7.15
CA ASP A 119 9.60 16.30 8.11
C ASP A 119 9.96 14.95 7.48
N PRO A 120 11.10 14.35 7.88
CA PRO A 120 11.43 12.99 7.49
C PRO A 120 10.27 12.04 7.80
N TYR A 121 9.93 11.17 6.83
CA TYR A 121 8.90 10.14 7.00
C TYR A 121 7.46 10.66 7.10
N SER A 122 7.22 11.88 6.69
CA SER A 122 5.88 12.46 6.62
C SER A 122 5.39 12.57 5.18
N ILE A 123 4.09 12.56 5.04
CA ILE A 123 3.38 12.94 3.82
C ILE A 123 2.82 14.35 4.04
N VAL A 124 2.77 15.16 2.98
CA VAL A 124 2.28 16.56 3.06
C VAL A 124 0.88 16.61 3.65
N THR A 125 -0.02 15.83 3.08
CA THR A 125 -1.41 15.65 3.54
C THR A 125 -2.05 14.46 2.84
N GLY A 126 -3.02 13.81 3.48
CA GLY A 126 -3.82 12.76 2.86
C GLY A 126 -4.97 13.32 2.03
N MET A 127 -5.62 14.38 2.53
CA MET A 127 -6.78 14.99 1.90
C MET A 127 -6.82 16.49 2.15
N SER A 128 -7.32 17.25 1.16
CA SER A 128 -7.62 18.66 1.31
C SER A 128 -8.99 18.86 1.94
N GLU A 129 -9.06 19.63 3.00
CA GLU A 129 -10.32 20.04 3.62
C GLU A 129 -11.11 21.05 2.76
N VAL A 130 -10.45 21.71 1.81
CA VAL A 130 -11.05 22.76 0.98
C VAL A 130 -11.66 22.20 -0.28
N SER A 131 -10.88 21.46 -1.06
CA SER A 131 -11.32 20.86 -2.34
C SER A 131 -11.90 19.47 -2.20
N GLY A 132 -11.50 18.74 -1.16
CA GLY A 132 -11.78 17.32 -1.01
C GLY A 132 -10.88 16.43 -1.86
N TYR A 133 -9.83 16.96 -2.50
CA TYR A 133 -8.85 16.15 -3.21
C TYR A 133 -8.09 15.24 -2.26
N ILE A 134 -7.77 14.04 -2.74
CA ILE A 134 -7.07 13.01 -1.97
C ILE A 134 -5.69 12.80 -2.59
N PHE A 135 -4.63 13.02 -1.82
CA PHE A 135 -3.24 13.06 -2.27
C PHE A 135 -2.43 11.82 -1.90
N THR A 136 -3.07 10.83 -1.28
CA THR A 136 -2.47 9.54 -0.95
C THR A 136 -3.24 8.40 -1.61
N ALA A 137 -2.54 7.32 -1.93
CA ALA A 137 -3.15 6.16 -2.54
C ALA A 137 -2.48 4.86 -2.09
N ALA A 138 -3.25 3.79 -2.04
CA ALA A 138 -2.75 2.43 -1.98
C ALA A 138 -2.24 2.01 -3.35
N PHE A 139 -1.02 1.47 -3.42
CA PHE A 139 -0.38 0.99 -4.63
C PHE A 139 0.02 -0.46 -4.54
N LEU A 140 0.03 -1.12 -5.68
CA LEU A 140 0.79 -2.34 -5.90
C LEU A 140 1.95 -2.02 -6.86
N LEU A 141 3.17 -2.15 -6.38
CA LEU A 141 4.38 -2.09 -7.19
C LEU A 141 4.70 -3.51 -7.65
N SER A 142 4.61 -3.75 -8.96
CA SER A 142 4.63 -5.09 -9.53
C SER A 142 5.77 -5.22 -10.53
N SER A 143 6.60 -6.24 -10.38
CA SER A 143 7.62 -6.61 -11.36
C SER A 143 7.14 -7.79 -12.20
N THR A 144 7.62 -7.87 -13.44
CA THR A 144 7.43 -9.01 -14.35
C THR A 144 8.74 -9.50 -14.96
N ASP A 145 9.87 -9.00 -14.50
CA ASP A 145 11.21 -9.26 -15.05
C ASP A 145 12.24 -9.64 -13.99
N GLY A 146 11.75 -10.20 -12.88
CA GLY A 146 12.60 -10.66 -11.78
C GLY A 146 13.14 -9.52 -10.92
N GLY A 147 12.40 -8.42 -10.80
CA GLY A 147 12.73 -7.29 -9.92
C GLY A 147 13.62 -6.24 -10.56
N GLN A 148 13.77 -6.24 -11.90
CA GLN A 148 14.59 -5.23 -12.59
C GLN A 148 13.83 -3.94 -12.82
N THR A 149 12.54 -4.05 -13.18
CA THR A 149 11.65 -2.90 -13.33
C THR A 149 10.32 -3.13 -12.61
N PHE A 150 9.63 -2.02 -12.30
CA PHE A 150 8.36 -2.05 -11.59
C PHE A 150 7.31 -1.18 -12.27
N ILE A 151 6.07 -1.66 -12.25
CA ILE A 151 4.88 -0.93 -12.67
C ILE A 151 4.08 -0.62 -11.39
N GLY A 152 3.65 0.63 -11.23
CA GLY A 152 2.77 1.04 -10.15
C GLY A 152 1.31 0.99 -10.56
N TYR A 153 0.52 0.16 -9.89
CA TYR A 153 -0.95 0.13 -10.03
C TYR A 153 -1.57 0.88 -8.87
N GLU A 154 -2.26 1.98 -9.14
CA GLU A 154 -3.10 2.66 -8.16
C GLU A 154 -4.31 1.76 -7.84
N LEU A 155 -4.40 1.33 -6.59
CA LEU A 155 -5.47 0.45 -6.13
C LEU A 155 -6.69 1.23 -5.65
N GLY A 156 -6.46 2.39 -5.05
CA GLY A 156 -7.50 3.30 -4.59
C GLY A 156 -6.91 4.47 -3.82
N ARG A 157 -7.63 5.60 -3.85
CA ARG A 157 -7.28 6.79 -3.08
C ARG A 157 -7.63 6.57 -1.62
N MET A 158 -6.79 7.12 -0.74
CA MET A 158 -6.92 7.01 0.71
C MET A 158 -7.00 8.40 1.31
N LYS A 159 -8.04 8.65 2.11
CA LYS A 159 -8.25 9.95 2.77
C LYS A 159 -7.24 10.20 3.87
N THR A 160 -6.79 9.12 4.51
CA THR A 160 -5.91 9.18 5.67
C THR A 160 -4.60 8.51 5.38
N PHE A 161 -3.56 8.98 6.05
CA PHE A 161 -2.21 8.46 5.90
C PHE A 161 -1.88 7.42 6.98
N ARG A 162 -2.33 7.68 8.19
CA ARG A 162 -2.15 6.82 9.37
C ARG A 162 -2.98 7.35 10.53
N GLY A 163 -3.03 6.55 11.60
CA GLY A 163 -3.58 7.01 12.87
C GLY A 163 -2.68 7.98 13.62
N THR A 164 -3.25 8.69 14.57
CA THR A 164 -2.54 9.57 15.50
C THR A 164 -2.23 8.81 16.79
N PHE A 165 -0.97 8.83 17.21
CA PHE A 165 -0.56 8.11 18.42
C PHE A 165 -1.29 8.65 19.66
N GLY A 166 -1.92 7.74 20.40
CA GLY A 166 -2.65 8.03 21.63
C GLY A 166 -4.15 8.28 21.45
N ASP A 167 -4.63 8.36 20.20
CA ASP A 167 -6.04 8.46 19.87
C ASP A 167 -6.61 7.11 19.40
N LEU A 168 -7.94 7.02 19.33
CA LEU A 168 -8.62 5.85 18.74
C LEU A 168 -8.57 5.91 17.22
N THR A 169 -7.37 5.76 16.68
CA THR A 169 -7.07 5.81 15.27
C THR A 169 -6.15 4.64 14.91
N GLU A 170 -6.11 4.26 13.64
CA GLU A 170 -5.38 3.09 13.17
C GLU A 170 -4.43 3.46 12.03
N ASP A 171 -3.31 2.76 11.94
CA ASP A 171 -2.46 2.78 10.73
C ASP A 171 -3.19 2.11 9.57
N ASN A 172 -2.82 2.43 8.34
CA ASN A 172 -3.52 1.92 7.16
C ASN A 172 -3.35 0.41 6.97
N ARG A 173 -2.37 -0.22 7.58
CA ARG A 173 -2.14 -1.68 7.62
C ARG A 173 -2.30 -2.35 6.26
N ILE A 174 -1.63 -1.80 5.25
CA ILE A 174 -1.69 -2.39 3.91
C ILE A 174 -1.09 -3.79 3.91
N GLN A 175 -1.80 -4.75 3.32
CA GLN A 175 -1.46 -6.16 3.31
C GLN A 175 -1.77 -6.76 1.95
N ILE A 176 -1.05 -7.81 1.57
CA ILE A 176 -1.24 -8.53 0.32
C ILE A 176 -1.35 -10.04 0.55
N ALA A 177 -2.30 -10.65 -0.14
CA ALA A 177 -2.45 -12.10 -0.22
C ALA A 177 -2.41 -12.55 -1.67
N ARG A 178 -2.03 -13.79 -1.89
CA ARG A 178 -2.08 -14.42 -3.22
C ARG A 178 -2.96 -15.67 -3.22
N ASN A 179 -3.38 -16.11 -4.41
CA ASN A 179 -3.90 -17.46 -4.55
C ASN A 179 -2.73 -18.48 -4.50
N PRO A 180 -2.99 -19.75 -4.21
CA PRO A 180 -1.94 -20.78 -4.10
C PRO A 180 -1.04 -20.89 -5.34
N GLN A 181 -1.59 -20.57 -6.52
CA GLN A 181 -0.86 -20.60 -7.79
C GLN A 181 0.02 -19.36 -8.01
N GLY A 182 -0.13 -18.29 -7.24
CA GLY A 182 0.60 -17.05 -7.45
C GLY A 182 0.20 -16.26 -8.70
N THR A 183 -1.00 -16.48 -9.24
CA THR A 183 -1.50 -15.85 -10.47
C THR A 183 -2.47 -14.70 -10.20
N LYS A 184 -2.96 -14.60 -8.98
CA LYS A 184 -3.86 -13.53 -8.53
C LYS A 184 -3.43 -13.04 -7.17
N MET A 185 -3.51 -11.72 -6.97
CA MET A 185 -3.21 -11.08 -5.72
C MET A 185 -4.36 -10.19 -5.27
N PHE A 186 -4.45 -10.02 -3.97
CA PHE A 186 -5.47 -9.23 -3.31
C PHE A 186 -4.77 -8.34 -2.29
N VAL A 187 -5.00 -7.05 -2.40
CA VAL A 187 -4.44 -6.06 -1.47
C VAL A 187 -5.57 -5.48 -0.66
N ALA A 188 -5.37 -5.41 0.64
CA ALA A 188 -6.30 -4.78 1.56
C ALA A 188 -5.60 -3.71 2.41
N TRP A 189 -6.37 -2.71 2.82
CA TRP A 189 -5.92 -1.63 3.69
C TRP A 189 -7.06 -1.12 4.54
N LEU A 190 -6.72 -0.38 5.58
CA LEU A 190 -7.67 0.33 6.43
C LEU A 190 -7.71 1.80 6.04
N ASP A 191 -8.89 2.34 5.83
CA ASP A 191 -9.13 3.78 5.65
C ASP A 191 -10.54 4.14 6.10
N THR A 192 -10.73 5.33 6.61
CA THR A 192 -12.05 5.82 7.01
C THR A 192 -12.88 6.28 5.82
N ASP A 193 -14.16 6.05 5.85
CA ASP A 193 -15.13 6.65 4.92
C ASP A 193 -15.81 7.91 5.50
N LEU A 194 -15.57 8.22 6.77
CA LEU A 194 -16.19 9.35 7.45
C LEU A 194 -15.88 10.68 6.75
N PRO A 195 -16.86 11.54 6.53
CA PRO A 195 -16.63 12.83 5.93
C PRO A 195 -15.90 13.79 6.87
N GLY A 196 -14.91 14.53 6.34
CA GLY A 196 -14.23 15.61 7.05
C GLY A 196 -13.23 15.17 8.15
N VAL A 197 -12.88 13.88 8.21
CA VAL A 197 -11.81 13.37 9.07
C VAL A 197 -10.50 13.24 8.31
N THR A 198 -9.40 13.60 8.96
CA THR A 198 -8.04 13.56 8.43
C THR A 198 -7.21 12.42 9.04
N ASP A 199 -7.67 11.85 10.13
CA ASP A 199 -7.06 10.70 10.80
C ASP A 199 -7.87 9.44 10.52
N ASN A 200 -7.23 8.28 10.54
CA ASN A 200 -7.89 7.00 10.28
C ASN A 200 -8.76 6.55 11.47
N GLN A 201 -9.84 7.27 11.67
CA GLN A 201 -10.86 6.99 12.69
C GLN A 201 -11.95 6.11 12.09
N GLN A 202 -12.44 5.17 12.88
CA GLN A 202 -13.50 4.25 12.47
C GLN A 202 -13.21 3.62 11.09
N PRO A 203 -12.05 2.94 10.96
CA PRO A 203 -11.62 2.44 9.68
C PRO A 203 -12.50 1.31 9.16
N ASP A 204 -12.70 1.33 7.86
CA ASP A 204 -13.20 0.20 7.09
C ASP A 204 -12.06 -0.59 6.46
N ILE A 205 -12.35 -1.84 6.13
CA ILE A 205 -11.46 -2.68 5.34
C ILE A 205 -11.78 -2.47 3.86
N TRP A 206 -10.81 -1.96 3.13
CA TRP A 206 -10.86 -1.82 1.68
C TRP A 206 -10.03 -2.89 1.02
N CYS A 207 -10.47 -3.38 -0.13
CA CYS A 207 -9.77 -4.43 -0.85
C CYS A 207 -9.85 -4.25 -2.36
N ARG A 208 -8.76 -4.61 -3.05
CA ARG A 208 -8.72 -4.71 -4.51
C ARG A 208 -7.85 -5.87 -4.95
N GLY A 209 -8.32 -6.62 -5.94
CA GLY A 209 -7.56 -7.72 -6.54
C GLY A 209 -6.93 -7.34 -7.87
N ILE A 210 -5.91 -8.10 -8.26
CA ILE A 210 -5.29 -8.04 -9.57
C ILE A 210 -5.05 -9.46 -10.12
N ASP A 211 -5.33 -9.64 -11.39
CA ASP A 211 -4.88 -10.81 -12.16
C ASP A 211 -3.47 -10.51 -12.68
N ILE A 212 -2.49 -11.26 -12.21
CA ILE A 212 -1.08 -11.04 -12.54
C ILE A 212 -0.77 -11.38 -13.99
N ILE A 213 -1.50 -12.34 -14.59
CA ILE A 213 -1.26 -12.75 -15.98
C ILE A 213 -1.78 -11.72 -16.98
N SER A 214 -2.97 -11.18 -16.74
CA SER A 214 -3.59 -10.17 -17.62
C SER A 214 -3.31 -8.74 -17.21
N HIS A 215 -2.68 -8.51 -16.05
CA HIS A 215 -2.45 -7.19 -15.45
C HIS A 215 -3.74 -6.37 -15.27
N THR A 216 -4.83 -7.04 -14.92
CA THR A 216 -6.16 -6.43 -14.82
C THR A 216 -6.60 -6.34 -13.37
N LEU A 217 -6.90 -5.12 -12.93
CA LEU A 217 -7.49 -4.86 -11.61
C LEU A 217 -8.95 -5.33 -11.57
N THR A 218 -9.39 -5.79 -10.40
CA THR A 218 -10.81 -6.07 -10.17
C THR A 218 -11.62 -4.78 -10.11
N ASN A 219 -12.85 -4.86 -10.61
CA ASN A 219 -13.83 -3.79 -10.55
C ASN A 219 -14.87 -4.06 -9.46
N ASN A 220 -15.38 -3.01 -8.86
CA ASN A 220 -16.50 -3.08 -7.94
C ASN A 220 -17.80 -2.70 -8.68
N ASN A 221 -18.68 -3.67 -8.90
CA ASN A 221 -19.95 -3.47 -9.63
C ASN A 221 -19.79 -2.83 -11.02
N GLY A 222 -18.67 -3.12 -11.71
CA GLY A 222 -18.36 -2.59 -13.03
C GLY A 222 -17.68 -1.21 -13.01
N GLU A 223 -17.43 -0.65 -11.84
CA GLU A 223 -16.66 0.59 -11.66
C GLU A 223 -15.22 0.29 -11.31
N ASP A 224 -14.31 1.09 -11.85
CA ASP A 224 -12.87 1.00 -11.59
C ASP A 224 -12.52 1.60 -10.22
N LYS A 225 -12.89 0.87 -9.16
CA LYS A 225 -12.66 1.28 -7.77
C LYS A 225 -12.47 0.08 -6.85
N PRO A 226 -11.84 0.26 -5.66
CA PRO A 226 -11.76 -0.77 -4.63
C PRO A 226 -13.13 -1.09 -4.07
N HIS A 227 -13.20 -2.20 -3.34
CA HIS A 227 -14.38 -2.64 -2.60
C HIS A 227 -14.19 -2.32 -1.12
N ASN A 228 -15.16 -1.61 -0.52
CA ASN A 228 -15.28 -1.52 0.93
C ASN A 228 -15.92 -2.82 1.44
N VAL A 229 -15.14 -3.64 2.14
CA VAL A 229 -15.55 -4.96 2.56
C VAL A 229 -16.50 -4.91 3.76
N THR A 230 -16.37 -3.86 4.57
CA THR A 230 -17.08 -3.72 5.84
C THR A 230 -18.21 -2.69 5.84
N GLU A 231 -18.42 -1.98 4.73
CA GLU A 231 -19.43 -0.92 4.57
C GLU A 231 -20.85 -1.31 5.07
N PHE A 232 -21.25 -2.57 4.91
CA PHE A 232 -22.59 -3.04 5.24
C PHE A 232 -22.61 -4.08 6.37
N SER A 233 -21.53 -4.18 7.14
CA SER A 233 -21.48 -5.14 8.24
C SER A 233 -22.26 -4.61 9.43
N GLU A 234 -23.45 -5.17 9.66
CA GLU A 234 -24.28 -4.84 10.83
C GLU A 234 -23.55 -5.21 12.13
N GLY A 235 -23.47 -4.27 13.06
CA GLY A 235 -22.81 -4.46 14.34
C GLY A 235 -21.31 -4.21 14.34
N MET A 236 -20.72 -3.98 13.19
CA MET A 236 -19.34 -3.54 13.09
C MET A 236 -19.26 -2.01 13.30
N TRP A 237 -18.60 -1.64 14.34
CA TRP A 237 -18.43 -0.22 14.68
C TRP A 237 -17.15 0.30 14.07
N GLN A 238 -16.13 -0.56 13.99
CA GLN A 238 -14.84 -0.27 13.36
C GLN A 238 -13.98 -1.53 13.24
N SER A 239 -13.12 -1.56 12.24
CA SER A 239 -12.24 -2.70 11.95
C SER A 239 -10.81 -2.38 12.35
N TYR A 240 -10.53 -2.44 13.64
CA TYR A 240 -9.17 -2.21 14.13
C TYR A 240 -8.28 -3.44 13.99
N PHE A 241 -6.99 -3.23 13.89
CA PHE A 241 -5.95 -4.26 13.90
C PHE A 241 -6.20 -5.38 12.88
N ALA A 242 -6.79 -5.04 11.72
CA ALA A 242 -7.07 -6.03 10.70
C ALA A 242 -5.80 -6.77 10.27
N ALA A 243 -5.90 -8.08 10.20
CA ALA A 243 -4.85 -8.96 9.67
C ALA A 243 -5.45 -9.85 8.59
N MET A 244 -4.80 -9.88 7.43
CA MET A 244 -5.15 -10.71 6.29
C MET A 244 -4.26 -11.95 6.24
N GLY A 245 -4.83 -13.09 5.90
CA GLY A 245 -4.02 -14.28 5.62
C GLY A 245 -3.21 -14.11 4.33
N ASN A 246 -1.97 -14.57 4.30
CA ASN A 246 -1.06 -14.41 3.15
C ASN A 246 -1.52 -15.20 1.90
N GLU A 247 -2.44 -16.15 2.07
CA GLU A 247 -2.98 -16.97 1.00
C GLU A 247 -4.50 -17.03 1.06
N VAL A 248 -5.16 -16.89 -0.09
CA VAL A 248 -6.61 -16.95 -0.20
C VAL A 248 -7.08 -18.39 -0.44
N LEU A 249 -8.26 -18.71 0.06
CA LEU A 249 -8.92 -20.00 -0.22
C LEU A 249 -9.58 -19.93 -1.60
N VAL A 250 -9.39 -20.96 -2.40
CA VAL A 250 -9.91 -21.03 -3.77
C VAL A 250 -10.93 -22.18 -3.90
N ASN A 251 -12.12 -21.84 -4.38
CA ASN A 251 -13.17 -22.81 -4.71
C ASN A 251 -13.76 -22.49 -6.08
N GLY A 252 -13.23 -23.14 -7.13
CA GLY A 252 -13.54 -22.80 -8.52
C GLY A 252 -13.06 -21.38 -8.85
N ASP A 253 -13.99 -20.52 -9.23
CA ASP A 253 -13.72 -19.12 -9.55
C ASP A 253 -13.94 -18.17 -8.36
N VAL A 254 -14.23 -18.72 -7.19
CA VAL A 254 -14.47 -17.94 -5.95
C VAL A 254 -13.19 -17.92 -5.12
N TYR A 255 -12.76 -16.71 -4.77
CA TYR A 255 -11.62 -16.43 -3.89
C TYR A 255 -12.15 -15.93 -2.55
N THR A 256 -11.82 -16.63 -1.47
CA THR A 256 -12.17 -16.21 -0.11
C THR A 256 -10.93 -15.71 0.58
N ILE A 257 -10.93 -14.43 0.93
CA ILE A 257 -9.83 -13.77 1.62
C ILE A 257 -10.08 -13.87 3.13
N PRO A 258 -9.22 -14.55 3.91
CA PRO A 258 -9.39 -14.63 5.34
C PRO A 258 -8.92 -13.34 6.01
N PHE A 259 -9.81 -12.70 6.76
CA PHE A 259 -9.52 -11.56 7.61
C PHE A 259 -9.79 -11.89 9.07
N CYS A 260 -8.98 -11.32 9.95
CA CYS A 260 -9.20 -11.24 11.39
C CYS A 260 -9.03 -9.77 11.79
N TYR A 261 -9.98 -9.22 12.53
CA TYR A 261 -9.93 -7.84 13.00
C TYR A 261 -10.65 -7.74 14.36
N GLU A 262 -10.42 -6.66 15.07
CA GLU A 262 -11.07 -6.34 16.31
C GLU A 262 -12.16 -5.30 16.07
N GLU A 263 -13.35 -5.53 16.61
CA GLU A 263 -14.39 -4.52 16.69
C GLU A 263 -14.22 -3.71 17.99
N MET A 264 -14.14 -2.41 17.85
CA MET A 264 -14.06 -1.50 18.99
C MET A 264 -15.21 -0.50 18.97
N ASN A 265 -15.90 -0.35 20.09
CA ASN A 265 -16.87 0.72 20.26
C ASN A 265 -16.15 2.01 20.67
N PRO A 266 -16.07 3.04 19.80
CA PRO A 266 -15.39 4.28 20.14
C PRO A 266 -16.10 5.09 21.22
N GLU A 267 -17.42 4.90 21.40
CA GLU A 267 -18.18 5.58 22.44
C GLU A 267 -17.94 4.96 23.82
N ASP A 268 -17.48 3.71 23.86
CA ASP A 268 -17.11 3.01 25.09
C ASP A 268 -15.96 2.03 24.83
N PRO A 269 -14.72 2.53 24.74
CA PRO A 269 -13.54 1.71 24.46
C PRO A 269 -13.19 0.73 25.60
N ALA A 270 -13.89 0.79 26.73
CA ALA A 270 -13.74 -0.13 27.84
C ALA A 270 -14.63 -1.39 27.71
N VAL A 271 -15.53 -1.43 26.74
CA VAL A 271 -16.28 -2.65 26.42
C VAL A 271 -15.31 -3.66 25.78
N GLU A 272 -15.35 -4.88 26.29
CA GLU A 272 -14.50 -5.98 25.80
C GLU A 272 -14.65 -6.11 24.27
N VAL A 273 -13.52 -6.16 23.62
CA VAL A 273 -13.37 -6.46 22.20
C VAL A 273 -13.81 -7.90 21.94
N GLN A 274 -14.63 -8.14 20.94
CA GLN A 274 -15.07 -9.49 20.54
C GLN A 274 -14.27 -9.98 19.33
#